data_8ce2b2532a5fb11ab6c972f64c5a9b18
#
_entry.id   8ce2b2532a5fb11ab6c972f64c5a9b18
#
_cell.length_a   1.000
_cell.length_b   1.000
_cell.length_c   1.000
_cell.angle_alpha   90.00
_cell.angle_beta   90.00
_cell.angle_gamma   90.00
#
_symmetry.space_group_name_H-M   'P 1'
#
loop_
_entity.id
_entity.type
_entity.pdbx_description
1 polymer ?
#
loop_
_entity_poly.entity_id
_entity_poly.type
_entity_poly.pdbx_seq_one_letter_code
_entity_poly.pdbx_strand_id
1 'polypeptide(L)'
;RVFLFTEGTPTLFDAGFASTAGAVFDGVDEIGVEPERLIVTHGDGDHVDGFDAIVDRYDPETWVPKQTELDAEHEADHRYGDGDRIGRFEAVHVPGHEPDNHALIDEDAGIAVMGDAVSGADQRGLPAGYFHLPPARYSQNLNEAEENLERLLDYEFDVGLVFHGSSVLEDARGKLDRYVNFP
;
A
#
# COMPACT_ATOMS: atom_id res chain seq x y z
N ARG A 1 -5.67 7.56 -1.39
CA ARG A 1 -6.43 6.44 -2.01
C ARG A 1 -6.43 5.27 -1.05
N VAL A 2 -7.45 4.39 -1.14
CA VAL A 2 -7.51 3.10 -0.45
C VAL A 2 -7.92 2.02 -1.45
N PHE A 3 -7.65 0.74 -1.13
CA PHE A 3 -8.04 -0.39 -1.97
C PHE A 3 -8.82 -1.40 -1.15
N LEU A 4 -10.01 -1.79 -1.62
CA LEU A 4 -10.81 -2.86 -1.00
C LEU A 4 -10.78 -4.10 -1.88
N PHE A 5 -10.22 -5.18 -1.34
CA PHE A 5 -10.28 -6.52 -1.92
C PHE A 5 -11.48 -7.25 -1.35
N THR A 6 -12.37 -7.73 -2.21
CA THR A 6 -13.64 -8.32 -1.80
C THR A 6 -13.64 -9.84 -1.82
N GLU A 7 -12.63 -10.47 -2.40
CA GLU A 7 -12.52 -11.93 -2.49
C GLU A 7 -11.78 -12.51 -1.27
N GLY A 8 -12.30 -13.58 -0.71
CA GLY A 8 -11.81 -14.19 0.53
C GLY A 8 -12.24 -13.38 1.75
N THR A 9 -11.32 -13.09 2.68
CA THR A 9 -11.55 -12.13 3.78
C THR A 9 -11.49 -10.72 3.21
N PRO A 10 -12.59 -9.94 3.21
CA PRO A 10 -12.61 -8.58 2.68
C PRO A 10 -11.54 -7.72 3.37
N THR A 11 -10.58 -7.23 2.59
CA THR A 11 -9.41 -6.54 3.12
C THR A 11 -9.30 -5.13 2.54
N LEU A 12 -9.29 -4.13 3.42
CA LEU A 12 -9.01 -2.73 3.09
C LEU A 12 -7.52 -2.45 3.28
N PHE A 13 -6.89 -1.85 2.29
CA PHE A 13 -5.53 -1.34 2.38
C PHE A 13 -5.54 0.16 2.59
N ASP A 14 -4.94 0.58 3.70
CA ASP A 14 -4.86 1.94 4.23
C ASP A 14 -6.21 2.59 4.55
N ALA A 15 -6.17 3.59 5.39
CA ALA A 15 -7.34 4.28 5.91
C ALA A 15 -7.56 5.68 5.29
N GLY A 16 -6.55 6.22 4.61
CA GLY A 16 -6.59 7.58 4.09
C GLY A 16 -6.52 8.65 5.20
N PHE A 17 -6.86 9.88 4.85
CA PHE A 17 -7.01 10.95 5.84
C PHE A 17 -8.32 10.84 6.61
N ALA A 18 -8.31 11.16 7.90
CA ALA A 18 -9.52 11.25 8.73
C ALA A 18 -10.59 12.17 8.11
N SER A 19 -10.16 13.28 7.52
CA SER A 19 -11.07 14.25 6.87
C SER A 19 -11.78 13.71 5.63
N THR A 20 -11.31 12.61 5.05
CA THR A 20 -11.88 11.97 3.85
C THR A 20 -12.47 10.58 4.12
N ALA A 21 -12.56 10.15 5.39
CA ALA A 21 -13.12 8.84 5.75
C ALA A 21 -14.55 8.63 5.21
N GLY A 22 -15.36 9.71 5.15
CA GLY A 22 -16.68 9.65 4.54
C GLY A 22 -16.69 9.16 3.08
N ALA A 23 -15.68 9.53 2.28
CA ALA A 23 -15.57 9.05 0.91
C ALA A 23 -15.19 7.55 0.84
N VAL A 24 -14.45 7.05 1.83
CA VAL A 24 -14.17 5.61 1.96
C VAL A 24 -15.45 4.87 2.31
N PHE A 25 -16.24 5.38 3.24
CA PHE A 25 -17.52 4.80 3.64
C PHE A 25 -18.51 4.73 2.47
N ASP A 26 -18.64 5.84 1.72
CA ASP A 26 -19.51 5.88 0.53
C ASP A 26 -19.07 4.83 -0.50
N GLY A 27 -17.77 4.66 -0.72
CA GLY A 27 -17.24 3.65 -1.65
C GLY A 27 -17.50 2.21 -1.17
N VAL A 28 -17.34 1.92 0.12
CA VAL A 28 -17.66 0.62 0.73
C VAL A 28 -19.15 0.33 0.62
N ASP A 29 -20.01 1.32 0.93
CA ASP A 29 -21.46 1.19 0.85
C ASP A 29 -21.92 0.94 -0.62
N GLU A 30 -21.26 1.57 -1.62
CA GLU A 30 -21.55 1.34 -3.05
C GLU A 30 -21.16 -0.08 -3.49
N ILE A 31 -20.04 -0.61 -3.00
CA ILE A 31 -19.58 -1.98 -3.28
C ILE A 31 -20.46 -2.99 -2.54
N GLY A 32 -20.96 -2.65 -1.35
CA GLY A 32 -21.83 -3.50 -0.52
C GLY A 32 -21.08 -4.66 0.16
N VAL A 33 -19.75 -4.54 0.32
CA VAL A 33 -18.90 -5.50 1.04
C VAL A 33 -18.10 -4.73 2.07
N GLU A 34 -18.39 -4.96 3.35
CA GLU A 34 -17.66 -4.32 4.46
C GLU A 34 -16.30 -4.98 4.67
N PRO A 35 -15.24 -4.21 5.00
CA PRO A 35 -13.94 -4.78 5.31
C PRO A 35 -13.97 -5.53 6.64
N GLU A 36 -13.46 -6.76 6.63
CA GLU A 36 -13.21 -7.57 7.82
C GLU A 36 -11.74 -7.46 8.29
N ARG A 37 -10.88 -6.88 7.44
CA ARG A 37 -9.46 -6.64 7.74
C ARG A 37 -9.04 -5.27 7.21
N LEU A 38 -8.22 -4.56 8.01
CA LEU A 38 -7.50 -3.36 7.63
C LEU A 38 -6.00 -3.63 7.69
N ILE A 39 -5.28 -3.42 6.59
CA ILE A 39 -3.82 -3.48 6.54
C ILE A 39 -3.30 -2.09 6.22
N VAL A 40 -2.51 -1.49 7.13
CA VAL A 40 -1.80 -0.23 6.89
C VAL A 40 -0.44 -0.54 6.28
N THR A 41 -0.07 0.14 5.18
CA THR A 41 1.21 -0.08 4.50
C THR A 41 2.38 0.64 5.16
N HIS A 42 2.15 1.85 5.70
CA HIS A 42 3.11 2.67 6.44
C HIS A 42 2.41 3.81 7.20
N GLY A 43 3.16 4.55 8.01
CA GLY A 43 2.64 5.52 8.98
C GLY A 43 2.36 6.93 8.47
N ASP A 44 2.46 7.23 7.17
CA ASP A 44 2.13 8.57 6.66
C ASP A 44 0.65 8.90 6.82
N GLY A 45 0.35 10.17 7.13
CA GLY A 45 -1.00 10.62 7.50
C GLY A 45 -2.07 10.32 6.44
N ASP A 46 -1.75 10.39 5.16
CA ASP A 46 -2.70 10.05 4.07
C ASP A 46 -2.92 8.54 3.90
N HIS A 47 -2.26 7.70 4.69
CA HIS A 47 -2.45 6.26 4.79
C HIS A 47 -3.10 5.85 6.11
N VAL A 48 -2.81 6.56 7.22
CA VAL A 48 -3.15 6.10 8.56
C VAL A 48 -4.09 7.00 9.36
N ASP A 49 -4.23 8.31 9.03
CA ASP A 49 -5.06 9.24 9.84
C ASP A 49 -6.53 8.82 9.97
N GLY A 50 -7.06 8.10 8.97
CA GLY A 50 -8.43 7.59 9.00
C GLY A 50 -8.62 6.30 9.81
N PHE A 51 -7.57 5.78 10.46
CA PHE A 51 -7.57 4.48 11.14
C PHE A 51 -8.73 4.34 12.13
N ASP A 52 -8.84 5.28 13.08
CA ASP A 52 -9.90 5.25 14.10
C ASP A 52 -11.30 5.26 13.47
N ALA A 53 -11.51 6.07 12.42
CA ALA A 53 -12.81 6.15 11.75
C ALA A 53 -13.20 4.83 11.05
N ILE A 54 -12.23 4.10 10.51
CA ILE A 54 -12.46 2.77 9.91
C ILE A 54 -12.76 1.74 11.01
N VAL A 55 -11.99 1.75 12.11
CA VAL A 55 -12.19 0.85 13.25
C VAL A 55 -13.56 1.09 13.89
N ASP A 56 -13.91 2.35 14.17
CA ASP A 56 -15.21 2.71 14.76
C ASP A 56 -16.42 2.26 13.92
N ARG A 57 -16.26 2.24 12.59
CA ARG A 57 -17.38 1.92 11.69
C ARG A 57 -17.52 0.44 11.40
N TYR A 58 -16.40 -0.29 11.22
CA TYR A 58 -16.43 -1.65 10.69
C TYR A 58 -15.86 -2.69 11.65
N ASP A 59 -15.14 -2.28 12.71
CA ASP A 59 -14.47 -3.17 13.67
C ASP A 59 -13.65 -4.30 12.98
N PRO A 60 -12.79 -3.96 11.97
CA PRO A 60 -12.01 -4.95 11.23
C PRO A 60 -10.83 -5.45 12.07
N GLU A 61 -10.33 -6.65 11.77
CA GLU A 61 -9.02 -7.11 12.24
C GLU A 61 -7.91 -6.19 11.68
N THR A 62 -7.12 -5.54 12.54
CA THR A 62 -6.18 -4.50 12.14
C THR A 62 -4.73 -4.97 12.15
N TRP A 63 -3.99 -4.63 11.08
CA TRP A 63 -2.58 -4.97 10.87
C TRP A 63 -1.78 -3.72 10.51
N VAL A 64 -0.73 -3.43 11.29
CA VAL A 64 0.11 -2.24 11.11
C VAL A 64 1.58 -2.65 11.17
N PRO A 65 2.51 -2.04 10.39
CA PRO A 65 3.92 -2.39 10.48
C PRO A 65 4.48 -2.21 11.90
N LYS A 66 5.42 -3.06 12.30
CA LYS A 66 6.02 -3.03 13.66
C LYS A 66 6.65 -1.68 14.01
N GLN A 67 7.16 -0.97 13.00
CA GLN A 67 7.87 0.30 13.17
C GLN A 67 6.96 1.53 13.13
N THR A 68 5.71 1.38 12.69
CA THR A 68 4.75 2.49 12.60
C THR A 68 4.37 2.98 14.00
N GLU A 69 4.59 4.26 14.25
CA GLU A 69 4.04 4.96 15.40
C GLU A 69 2.61 5.38 15.05
N LEU A 70 1.64 4.69 15.60
CA LEU A 70 0.22 4.95 15.38
C LEU A 70 -0.27 5.99 16.38
N ASP A 71 -0.55 7.22 15.91
CA ASP A 71 -1.19 8.28 16.72
C ASP A 71 -2.73 8.17 16.56
N ALA A 72 -3.30 7.18 17.21
CA ALA A 72 -4.72 6.83 17.14
C ALA A 72 -5.29 6.52 18.54
N GLU A 73 -6.63 6.59 18.68
CA GLU A 73 -7.33 6.21 19.91
C GLU A 73 -7.39 4.68 20.08
N HIS A 74 -7.47 3.95 18.95
CA HIS A 74 -7.45 2.49 18.93
C HIS A 74 -6.02 1.95 18.76
N GLU A 75 -5.72 0.84 19.44
CA GLU A 75 -4.50 0.08 19.21
C GLU A 75 -4.72 -0.91 18.06
N ALA A 76 -3.67 -1.18 17.26
CA ALA A 76 -3.74 -2.23 16.24
C ALA A 76 -3.70 -3.63 16.90
N ASP A 77 -4.54 -4.56 16.39
CA ASP A 77 -4.58 -5.94 16.89
C ASP A 77 -3.26 -6.67 16.64
N HIS A 78 -2.64 -6.39 15.50
CA HIS A 78 -1.43 -7.07 15.06
C HIS A 78 -0.37 -6.10 14.53
N ARG A 79 0.90 -6.49 14.75
CA ARG A 79 2.08 -5.81 14.21
C ARG A 79 2.84 -6.77 13.30
N TYR A 80 3.07 -6.37 12.06
CA TYR A 80 3.75 -7.20 11.06
C TYR A 80 5.08 -6.61 10.59
N GLY A 81 5.92 -7.41 9.96
CA GLY A 81 7.19 -7.04 9.38
C GLY A 81 7.50 -7.84 8.13
N ASP A 82 8.72 -7.71 7.65
CA ASP A 82 9.21 -8.35 6.44
C ASP A 82 9.01 -9.88 6.45
N GLY A 83 8.44 -10.43 5.39
CA GLY A 83 8.15 -11.85 5.21
C GLY A 83 6.93 -12.36 5.98
N ASP A 84 6.27 -11.53 6.81
CA ASP A 84 5.05 -11.95 7.51
C ASP A 84 3.89 -12.12 6.49
N ARG A 85 3.04 -13.13 6.71
CA ARG A 85 1.86 -13.37 5.88
C ARG A 85 0.59 -12.92 6.57
N ILE A 86 -0.20 -12.10 5.87
CA ILE A 86 -1.50 -11.60 6.32
C ILE A 86 -2.56 -12.13 5.35
N GLY A 87 -3.20 -13.24 5.71
CA GLY A 87 -4.07 -13.97 4.79
C GLY A 87 -3.29 -14.45 3.56
N ARG A 88 -3.66 -13.97 2.37
CA ARG A 88 -3.01 -14.32 1.10
C ARG A 88 -1.84 -13.42 0.73
N PHE A 89 -1.65 -12.31 1.44
CA PHE A 89 -0.61 -11.32 1.15
C PHE A 89 0.67 -11.60 1.95
N GLU A 90 1.82 -11.50 1.29
CA GLU A 90 3.13 -11.48 1.93
C GLU A 90 3.63 -10.04 2.02
N ALA A 91 4.10 -9.66 3.20
CA ALA A 91 4.63 -8.32 3.46
C ALA A 91 6.11 -8.25 3.05
N VAL A 92 6.45 -7.29 2.22
CA VAL A 92 7.82 -7.02 1.78
C VAL A 92 8.22 -5.63 2.27
N HIS A 93 9.22 -5.54 3.13
CA HIS A 93 9.72 -4.27 3.64
C HIS A 93 10.51 -3.52 2.56
N VAL A 94 10.04 -2.35 2.15
CA VAL A 94 10.65 -1.51 1.10
C VAL A 94 10.84 -0.08 1.64
N PRO A 95 11.82 0.12 2.55
CA PRO A 95 12.07 1.42 3.16
C PRO A 95 12.70 2.41 2.19
N GLY A 96 12.61 3.70 2.55
CA GLY A 96 13.24 4.81 1.82
C GLY A 96 12.29 5.97 1.58
N HIS A 97 11.02 5.73 1.22
CA HIS A 97 9.95 6.71 1.36
C HIS A 97 9.74 6.97 2.86
N GLU A 98 9.23 5.99 3.57
CA GLU A 98 9.23 5.94 5.04
C GLU A 98 9.97 4.68 5.52
N PRO A 99 10.52 4.69 6.77
CA PRO A 99 11.27 3.56 7.30
C PRO A 99 10.44 2.28 7.48
N ASP A 100 9.13 2.44 7.61
CA ASP A 100 8.16 1.37 7.86
C ASP A 100 7.36 0.97 6.62
N ASN A 101 7.69 1.52 5.43
CA ASN A 101 6.94 1.22 4.22
C ASN A 101 7.05 -0.25 3.82
N HIS A 102 5.91 -0.88 3.57
CA HIS A 102 5.79 -2.25 3.06
C HIS A 102 4.93 -2.30 1.80
N ALA A 103 5.34 -3.17 0.89
CA ALA A 103 4.45 -3.69 -0.15
C ALA A 103 3.80 -4.99 0.34
N LEU A 104 2.57 -5.25 -0.11
CA LEU A 104 1.81 -6.47 0.22
C LEU A 104 1.53 -7.19 -1.09
N ILE A 105 2.05 -8.42 -1.24
CA ILE A 105 2.05 -9.16 -2.50
C ILE A 105 1.22 -10.43 -2.39
N ASP A 106 0.31 -10.61 -3.33
CA ASP A 106 -0.43 -11.85 -3.58
C ASP A 106 0.03 -12.41 -4.93
N GLU A 107 1.02 -13.30 -4.91
CA GLU A 107 1.56 -13.91 -6.12
C GLU A 107 0.56 -14.81 -6.84
N ASP A 108 -0.33 -15.47 -6.10
CA ASP A 108 -1.36 -16.36 -6.69
C ASP A 108 -2.36 -15.55 -7.54
N ALA A 109 -2.67 -14.32 -7.12
CA ALA A 109 -3.51 -13.39 -7.88
C ALA A 109 -2.70 -12.50 -8.83
N GLY A 110 -1.37 -12.48 -8.73
CA GLY A 110 -0.50 -11.62 -9.51
C GLY A 110 -0.64 -10.14 -9.19
N ILE A 111 -0.88 -9.79 -7.91
CA ILE A 111 -1.15 -8.41 -7.47
C ILE A 111 -0.16 -7.99 -6.38
N ALA A 112 0.41 -6.79 -6.53
CA ALA A 112 1.18 -6.11 -5.51
C ALA A 112 0.52 -4.78 -5.13
N VAL A 113 0.24 -4.58 -3.84
CA VAL A 113 -0.11 -3.28 -3.24
C VAL A 113 1.20 -2.66 -2.78
N MET A 114 1.63 -1.59 -3.45
CA MET A 114 3.02 -1.12 -3.41
C MET A 114 3.35 -0.25 -2.19
N GLY A 115 2.35 0.14 -1.37
CA GLY A 115 2.54 1.25 -0.43
C GLY A 115 3.03 2.48 -1.21
N ASP A 116 3.94 3.24 -0.62
CA ASP A 116 4.61 4.36 -1.30
C ASP A 116 6.06 4.03 -1.70
N ALA A 117 6.36 2.72 -1.96
CA ALA A 117 7.61 2.35 -2.59
C ALA A 117 7.76 2.99 -3.97
N VAL A 118 6.66 3.10 -4.71
CA VAL A 118 6.56 3.77 -6.02
C VAL A 118 5.23 4.50 -6.17
N SER A 119 5.22 5.50 -7.04
CA SER A 119 4.03 6.21 -7.52
C SER A 119 3.79 5.92 -9.01
N GLY A 120 2.58 6.16 -9.51
CA GLY A 120 2.30 6.18 -10.94
C GLY A 120 3.01 7.36 -11.62
N ALA A 121 3.65 7.10 -12.75
CA ALA A 121 4.46 8.09 -13.47
C ALA A 121 3.66 9.32 -13.94
N ASP A 122 2.36 9.17 -14.15
CA ASP A 122 1.45 10.24 -14.56
C ASP A 122 1.26 11.33 -13.47
N GLN A 123 1.56 11.03 -12.19
CA GLN A 123 1.65 12.06 -11.15
C GLN A 123 2.68 13.16 -11.50
N ARG A 124 3.65 12.83 -12.34
CA ARG A 124 4.69 13.75 -12.84
C ARG A 124 4.48 14.23 -14.27
N GLY A 125 3.30 13.99 -14.85
CA GLY A 125 2.98 14.36 -16.23
C GLY A 125 3.60 13.41 -17.26
N LEU A 126 4.09 12.24 -16.86
CA LEU A 126 4.51 11.17 -17.75
C LEU A 126 3.32 10.29 -18.14
N PRO A 127 3.43 9.41 -19.15
CA PRO A 127 2.34 8.50 -19.49
C PRO A 127 1.95 7.61 -18.31
N ALA A 128 0.65 7.34 -18.13
CA ALA A 128 0.13 6.36 -17.18
C ALA A 128 0.62 4.95 -17.52
N GLY A 129 0.57 4.05 -16.53
CA GLY A 129 0.97 2.65 -16.69
C GLY A 129 2.46 2.38 -16.52
N TYR A 130 3.20 3.31 -15.91
CA TYR A 130 4.60 3.17 -15.51
C TYR A 130 4.78 3.62 -14.06
N PHE A 131 5.87 3.16 -13.45
CA PHE A 131 6.26 3.55 -12.09
C PHE A 131 7.26 4.70 -12.09
N HIS A 132 7.29 5.40 -10.96
CA HIS A 132 8.27 6.42 -10.63
C HIS A 132 8.51 6.41 -9.11
N LEU A 133 9.70 6.75 -8.66
CA LEU A 133 9.94 6.97 -7.23
C LEU A 133 9.04 8.09 -6.69
N PRO A 134 8.60 8.00 -5.43
CA PRO A 134 7.86 9.07 -4.77
C PRO A 134 8.67 10.38 -4.78
N PRO A 135 8.03 11.55 -4.64
CA PRO A 135 8.74 12.82 -4.64
C PRO A 135 9.73 12.93 -3.46
N ALA A 136 10.95 13.42 -3.74
CA ALA A 136 12.00 13.62 -2.73
C ALA A 136 11.57 14.44 -1.50
N ARG A 137 10.62 15.36 -1.66
CA ARG A 137 10.11 16.19 -0.57
C ARG A 137 9.27 15.42 0.45
N TYR A 138 8.80 14.22 0.08
CA TYR A 138 7.98 13.35 0.90
C TYR A 138 8.70 12.05 1.24
N SER A 139 9.98 11.89 0.85
CA SER A 139 10.75 10.68 1.10
C SER A 139 11.93 10.99 1.99
N GLN A 140 12.23 10.11 2.92
CA GLN A 140 13.35 10.28 3.84
C GLN A 140 14.69 10.03 3.15
N ASN A 141 14.75 9.02 2.27
CA ASN A 141 15.98 8.64 1.57
C ASN A 141 15.67 8.01 0.20
N LEU A 142 15.75 8.80 -0.88
CA LEU A 142 15.47 8.29 -2.23
C LEU A 142 16.47 7.25 -2.73
N ASN A 143 17.72 7.30 -2.31
CA ASN A 143 18.70 6.29 -2.71
C ASN A 143 18.33 4.93 -2.11
N GLU A 144 17.95 4.93 -0.82
CA GLU A 144 17.47 3.73 -0.14
C GLU A 144 16.16 3.22 -0.76
N ALA A 145 15.24 4.13 -1.12
CA ALA A 145 14.01 3.77 -1.80
C ALA A 145 14.28 3.07 -3.13
N GLU A 146 15.21 3.62 -3.94
CA GLU A 146 15.59 3.05 -5.23
C GLU A 146 16.24 1.66 -5.07
N GLU A 147 17.21 1.54 -4.14
CA GLU A 147 17.91 0.28 -3.86
C GLU A 147 16.96 -0.82 -3.40
N ASN A 148 15.97 -0.49 -2.55
CA ASN A 148 15.02 -1.47 -2.01
C ASN A 148 13.95 -1.93 -3.01
N LEU A 149 13.75 -1.23 -4.14
CA LEU A 149 12.85 -1.72 -5.20
C LEU A 149 13.29 -3.06 -5.78
N GLU A 150 14.59 -3.38 -5.76
CA GLU A 150 15.11 -4.68 -6.22
C GLU A 150 14.46 -5.86 -5.49
N ARG A 151 14.09 -5.68 -4.21
CA ARG A 151 13.43 -6.70 -3.38
C ARG A 151 12.09 -7.16 -3.96
N LEU A 152 11.37 -6.26 -4.64
CA LEU A 152 10.09 -6.57 -5.27
C LEU A 152 10.25 -7.42 -6.53
N LEU A 153 11.45 -7.45 -7.11
CA LEU A 153 11.74 -8.27 -8.30
C LEU A 153 11.90 -9.75 -7.99
N ASP A 154 11.99 -10.13 -6.71
CA ASP A 154 11.99 -11.53 -6.27
C ASP A 154 10.59 -12.16 -6.32
N TYR A 155 9.54 -11.36 -6.57
CA TYR A 155 8.13 -11.77 -6.60
C TYR A 155 7.54 -11.65 -8.00
N GLU A 156 6.49 -12.45 -8.28
CA GLU A 156 5.77 -12.40 -9.55
C GLU A 156 4.42 -11.68 -9.38
N PHE A 157 4.22 -10.60 -10.14
CA PHE A 157 2.95 -9.86 -10.17
C PHE A 157 2.76 -9.15 -11.52
N ASP A 158 1.53 -9.14 -12.00
CA ASP A 158 1.13 -8.46 -13.25
C ASP A 158 0.49 -7.09 -13.00
N VAL A 159 -0.10 -6.91 -11.79
CA VAL A 159 -0.75 -5.68 -11.35
C VAL A 159 0.02 -5.06 -10.19
N GLY A 160 0.36 -3.77 -10.31
CA GLY A 160 0.95 -2.95 -9.23
C GLY A 160 0.00 -1.81 -8.85
N LEU A 161 -0.59 -1.89 -7.67
CA LEU A 161 -1.50 -0.88 -7.13
C LEU A 161 -0.71 0.17 -6.36
N VAL A 162 -0.83 1.45 -6.77
CA VAL A 162 -0.15 2.58 -6.16
C VAL A 162 -1.14 3.58 -5.57
N PHE A 163 -0.78 4.24 -4.49
CA PHE A 163 -1.65 5.19 -3.81
C PHE A 163 -1.64 6.57 -4.48
N HIS A 164 -0.56 6.94 -5.15
CA HIS A 164 -0.38 8.19 -5.86
C HIS A 164 -0.16 7.96 -7.36
N GLY A 165 -0.90 8.67 -8.21
CA GLY A 165 -0.91 8.46 -9.66
C GLY A 165 -1.74 7.24 -10.06
N SER A 166 -1.60 6.78 -11.31
CA SER A 166 -2.34 5.63 -11.85
C SER A 166 -1.60 4.32 -11.58
N SER A 167 -2.34 3.31 -11.10
CA SER A 167 -1.84 1.94 -10.95
C SER A 167 -1.41 1.34 -12.29
N VAL A 168 -0.50 0.39 -12.24
CA VAL A 168 -0.01 -0.37 -13.40
C VAL A 168 -0.77 -1.69 -13.45
N LEU A 169 -1.62 -1.87 -14.46
CA LEU A 169 -2.59 -2.96 -14.52
C LEU A 169 -2.16 -4.12 -15.44
N GLU A 170 -0.98 -4.06 -16.01
CA GLU A 170 -0.40 -5.12 -16.87
C GLU A 170 1.12 -5.04 -16.85
N ASP A 171 1.81 -6.18 -16.88
CA ASP A 171 3.28 -6.28 -16.90
C ASP A 171 3.96 -5.42 -15.82
N ALA A 172 3.34 -5.34 -14.62
CA ALA A 172 3.82 -4.44 -13.58
C ALA A 172 5.23 -4.80 -13.11
N ARG A 173 5.50 -6.08 -12.86
CA ARG A 173 6.84 -6.55 -12.48
C ARG A 173 7.87 -6.28 -13.58
N GLY A 174 7.54 -6.54 -14.85
CA GLY A 174 8.44 -6.26 -15.97
C GLY A 174 8.70 -4.75 -16.17
N LYS A 175 7.71 -3.89 -15.90
CA LYS A 175 7.88 -2.44 -15.91
C LYS A 175 8.72 -1.94 -14.74
N LEU A 176 8.57 -2.55 -13.56
CA LEU A 176 9.41 -2.26 -12.40
C LEU A 176 10.88 -2.68 -12.67
N ASP A 177 11.09 -3.87 -13.23
CA ASP A 177 12.42 -4.36 -13.60
C ASP A 177 13.13 -3.41 -14.58
N ARG A 178 12.42 -2.94 -15.61
CA ARG A 178 12.96 -1.94 -16.55
C ARG A 178 13.24 -0.58 -15.88
N TYR A 179 12.49 -0.21 -14.85
CA TYR A 179 12.72 1.02 -14.09
C TYR A 179 13.97 0.91 -13.21
N VAL A 180 14.09 -0.19 -12.46
CA VAL A 180 15.21 -0.45 -11.53
C VAL A 180 16.52 -0.70 -12.30
N ASN A 181 16.47 -1.47 -13.38
CA ASN A 181 17.63 -1.89 -14.16
C ASN A 181 17.83 -1.07 -15.45
N PHE A 182 17.34 0.17 -15.48
CA PHE A 182 17.57 1.04 -16.63
C PHE A 182 19.06 1.35 -16.80
N PRO A 183 19.65 1.07 -18.02
CA PRO A 183 21.09 1.22 -18.26
C PRO A 183 21.55 2.69 -18.33
#